data_ab7f4963d77faee3e8b82703ef852d9a
#
_entry.id   ab7f4963d77faee3e8b82703ef852d9a
#
_cell.length_a   1.000
_cell.length_b   1.000
_cell.length_c   1.000
_cell.angle_alpha   90.00
_cell.angle_beta   90.00
_cell.angle_gamma   90.00
#
_symmetry.space_group_name_H-M   'P 1'
#
loop_
_entity.id
_entity.type
_entity.pdbx_description
1 polymer ?
#
loop_
_entity_poly.entity_id
_entity_poly.type
_entity_poly.pdbx_seq_one_letter_code
_entity_poly.pdbx_strand_id
1 'polypeptide(L)'
;MTSFKRVFSRHAIAALALGCTTLASAAELRIGFVNTDRIFKEAATAKAAQSKLEQEFSRREREVEGLGTQLKGASEKLEKDAPTLSDSQRGARQRQLVELDREFQRKRREFQEDLAQRKNEELQLVLERANRVIKQVAESEKYDLIMQEAVYVNPKLDITDKVLSGLNNAK
;
A
#
# COMPACT_ATOMS: atom_id res chain seq x y z
N MET A 1 -50.88 -89.36 -19.36
CA MET A 1 -49.50 -89.70 -19.55
C MET A 1 -48.75 -88.36 -19.53
N THR A 2 -47.84 -88.27 -18.63
CA THR A 2 -46.74 -87.26 -18.42
C THR A 2 -47.08 -85.80 -18.45
N SER A 3 -47.39 -85.25 -17.23
CA SER A 3 -47.37 -83.82 -16.89
C SER A 3 -45.95 -83.29 -16.79
N PHE A 4 -45.68 -82.19 -17.53
CA PHE A 4 -44.44 -81.46 -17.39
C PHE A 4 -44.73 -80.15 -16.65
N LYS A 5 -44.44 -80.13 -15.32
CA LYS A 5 -44.57 -78.94 -14.50
C LYS A 5 -43.38 -78.01 -14.73
N ARG A 6 -43.66 -76.81 -15.28
CA ARG A 6 -42.65 -75.70 -15.37
C ARG A 6 -42.57 -75.02 -14.02
N VAL A 7 -41.43 -75.17 -13.35
CA VAL A 7 -41.05 -74.38 -12.19
C VAL A 7 -40.37 -73.14 -12.70
N PHE A 8 -41.10 -72.04 -12.72
CA PHE A 8 -40.49 -70.73 -12.97
C PHE A 8 -39.74 -70.24 -11.70
N SER A 9 -38.46 -70.21 -11.79
CA SER A 9 -37.56 -69.65 -10.75
C SER A 9 -37.78 -68.13 -10.59
N ARG A 10 -38.20 -67.74 -9.41
CA ARG A 10 -38.44 -66.33 -8.99
C ARG A 10 -37.23 -65.68 -8.35
N HIS A 11 -36.02 -65.84 -8.86
CA HIS A 11 -34.81 -65.31 -8.24
C HIS A 11 -33.86 -64.65 -9.24
N ALA A 12 -34.31 -63.62 -9.92
CA ALA A 12 -33.40 -62.86 -10.78
C ALA A 12 -33.80 -61.37 -10.98
N ILE A 13 -34.20 -60.67 -9.89
CA ILE A 13 -34.33 -59.19 -9.92
C ILE A 13 -33.97 -58.69 -8.52
N ALA A 14 -32.72 -58.76 -8.14
CA ALA A 14 -32.23 -58.09 -6.95
C ALA A 14 -30.73 -57.89 -7.02
N ALA A 15 -30.24 -57.22 -8.04
CA ALA A 15 -28.86 -56.76 -8.07
C ALA A 15 -28.65 -55.75 -9.21
N LEU A 16 -29.00 -54.50 -9.02
CA LEU A 16 -28.35 -53.38 -9.69
C LEU A 16 -28.90 -52.04 -9.18
N ALA A 17 -28.65 -51.73 -7.92
CA ALA A 17 -28.79 -50.39 -7.40
C ALA A 17 -27.59 -50.04 -6.54
N LEU A 18 -26.36 -50.30 -7.06
CA LEU A 18 -25.17 -49.65 -6.52
C LEU A 18 -25.11 -48.25 -7.13
N GLY A 19 -25.85 -47.33 -6.54
CA GLY A 19 -25.82 -45.93 -6.90
C GLY A 19 -24.40 -45.40 -6.79
N CYS A 20 -23.89 -44.88 -7.89
CA CYS A 20 -22.75 -43.95 -7.92
C CYS A 20 -23.09 -42.72 -7.05
N THR A 21 -22.80 -42.78 -5.75
CA THR A 21 -22.62 -41.60 -4.94
C THR A 21 -21.29 -40.98 -5.37
N THR A 22 -21.30 -40.22 -6.44
CA THR A 22 -20.24 -39.24 -6.70
C THR A 22 -20.29 -38.27 -5.54
N LEU A 23 -19.41 -38.46 -4.58
CA LEU A 23 -19.04 -37.42 -3.61
C LEU A 23 -18.53 -36.25 -4.46
N ALA A 24 -19.39 -35.32 -4.78
CA ALA A 24 -19.00 -33.99 -5.26
C ALA A 24 -18.18 -33.42 -4.11
N SER A 25 -16.87 -33.59 -4.17
CA SER A 25 -15.94 -32.88 -3.31
C SER A 25 -16.12 -31.42 -3.70
N ALA A 26 -16.97 -30.70 -2.95
CA ALA A 26 -17.01 -29.25 -3.04
C ALA A 26 -15.59 -28.78 -2.77
N ALA A 27 -14.88 -28.34 -3.79
CA ALA A 27 -13.57 -27.79 -3.62
C ALA A 27 -13.69 -26.64 -2.61
N GLU A 28 -13.06 -26.79 -1.46
CA GLU A 28 -13.09 -25.77 -0.41
C GLU A 28 -12.39 -24.54 -0.95
N LEU A 29 -13.14 -23.42 -1.09
CA LEU A 29 -12.64 -22.17 -1.61
C LEU A 29 -11.53 -21.64 -0.71
N ARG A 30 -10.32 -21.53 -1.24
CA ARG A 30 -9.16 -21.02 -0.49
C ARG A 30 -9.09 -19.50 -0.65
N ILE A 31 -9.40 -18.79 0.43
CA ILE A 31 -9.34 -17.33 0.48
C ILE A 31 -8.11 -16.94 1.29
N GLY A 32 -7.34 -15.97 0.79
CA GLY A 32 -6.28 -15.27 1.50
C GLY A 32 -6.64 -13.81 1.74
N PHE A 33 -6.09 -13.23 2.78
CA PHE A 33 -6.17 -11.80 3.05
C PHE A 33 -4.77 -11.22 3.18
N VAL A 34 -4.55 -10.03 2.60
CA VAL A 34 -3.29 -9.28 2.67
C VAL A 34 -3.55 -7.89 3.21
N ASN A 35 -2.89 -7.54 4.31
CA ASN A 35 -2.93 -6.20 4.89
C ASN A 35 -1.93 -5.30 4.16
N THR A 36 -2.43 -4.43 3.28
CA THR A 36 -1.60 -3.50 2.50
C THR A 36 -0.91 -2.45 3.38
N ASP A 37 -1.51 -2.02 4.49
CA ASP A 37 -0.87 -1.08 5.42
C ASP A 37 0.37 -1.69 6.05
N ARG A 38 0.33 -2.98 6.41
CA ARG A 38 1.51 -3.70 6.88
C ARG A 38 2.59 -3.80 5.80
N ILE A 39 2.21 -4.04 4.55
CA ILE A 39 3.16 -4.05 3.43
C ILE A 39 3.89 -2.71 3.34
N PHE A 40 3.18 -1.57 3.40
CA PHE A 40 3.79 -0.24 3.35
C PHE A 40 4.67 0.09 4.56
N LYS A 41 4.40 -0.48 5.72
CA LYS A 41 5.17 -0.23 6.94
C LYS A 41 6.38 -1.15 7.10
N GLU A 42 6.24 -2.42 6.71
CA GLU A 42 7.17 -3.48 7.09
C GLU A 42 8.06 -3.96 5.94
N ALA A 43 7.60 -3.87 4.68
CA ALA A 43 8.37 -4.35 3.54
C ALA A 43 9.70 -3.60 3.38
N ALA A 44 10.77 -4.34 3.10
CA ALA A 44 12.10 -3.76 2.86
C ALA A 44 12.08 -2.77 1.69
N THR A 45 11.29 -3.06 0.65
CA THR A 45 11.10 -2.17 -0.51
C THR A 45 10.43 -0.85 -0.13
N ALA A 46 9.46 -0.87 0.79
CA ALA A 46 8.79 0.34 1.27
C ALA A 46 9.75 1.19 2.13
N LYS A 47 10.51 0.56 3.03
CA LYS A 47 11.54 1.24 3.83
C LYS A 47 12.64 1.85 2.96
N ALA A 48 13.06 1.14 1.91
CA ALA A 48 14.04 1.66 0.95
C ALA A 48 13.48 2.87 0.17
N ALA A 49 12.21 2.84 -0.24
CA ALA A 49 11.54 3.95 -0.88
C ALA A 49 11.45 5.18 0.03
N GLN A 50 11.12 4.98 1.31
CA GLN A 50 11.12 6.06 2.30
C GLN A 50 12.51 6.67 2.49
N SER A 51 13.53 5.85 2.68
CA SER A 51 14.92 6.32 2.83
C SER A 51 15.42 7.09 1.62
N LYS A 52 15.03 6.65 0.41
CA LYS A 52 15.34 7.35 -0.84
C LYS A 52 14.70 8.74 -0.88
N LEU A 53 13.42 8.85 -0.51
CA LEU A 53 12.72 10.14 -0.44
C LEU A 53 13.36 11.07 0.60
N GLU A 54 13.70 10.56 1.78
CA GLU A 54 14.42 11.35 2.81
C GLU A 54 15.75 11.88 2.31
N GLN A 55 16.54 11.06 1.62
CA GLN A 55 17.82 11.49 1.03
C GLN A 55 17.62 12.52 -0.08
N GLU A 56 16.64 12.31 -0.98
CA GLU A 56 16.35 13.20 -2.11
C GLU A 56 15.86 14.59 -1.63
N PHE A 57 15.03 14.63 -0.59
CA PHE A 57 14.34 15.84 -0.16
C PHE A 57 14.97 16.54 1.05
N SER A 58 15.85 15.90 1.82
CA SER A 58 16.43 16.46 3.05
C SER A 58 17.18 17.81 2.85
N ARG A 59 17.81 18.02 1.69
CA ARG A 59 18.46 19.29 1.39
C ARG A 59 17.45 20.41 1.16
N ARG A 60 16.39 20.10 0.39
CA ARG A 60 15.34 21.07 0.06
C ARG A 60 14.50 21.43 1.28
N GLU A 61 14.25 20.47 2.16
CA GLU A 61 13.59 20.68 3.44
C GLU A 61 14.36 21.71 4.28
N ARG A 62 15.67 21.51 4.46
CA ARG A 62 16.53 22.47 5.18
C ARG A 62 16.59 23.84 4.53
N GLU A 63 16.54 23.90 3.19
CA GLU A 63 16.49 25.18 2.46
C GLU A 63 15.19 25.96 2.77
N VAL A 64 14.04 25.27 2.75
CA VAL A 64 12.74 25.85 3.09
C VAL A 64 12.67 26.28 4.56
N GLU A 65 13.16 25.45 5.49
CA GLU A 65 13.26 25.79 6.92
C GLU A 65 14.16 27.01 7.14
N GLY A 66 15.30 27.07 6.45
CA GLY A 66 16.24 28.20 6.49
C GLY A 66 15.58 29.52 6.03
N LEU A 67 14.83 29.48 4.92
CA LEU A 67 14.06 30.63 4.44
C LEU A 67 12.98 31.07 5.45
N GLY A 68 12.27 30.11 6.06
CA GLY A 68 11.30 30.41 7.13
C GLY A 68 11.93 31.10 8.34
N THR A 69 13.11 30.63 8.76
CA THR A 69 13.87 31.22 9.85
C THR A 69 14.36 32.63 9.50
N GLN A 70 14.86 32.84 8.27
CA GLN A 70 15.28 34.15 7.78
C GLN A 70 14.10 35.13 7.73
N LEU A 71 12.96 34.70 7.23
CA LEU A 71 11.73 35.51 7.14
C LEU A 71 11.30 35.99 8.54
N LYS A 72 11.25 35.06 9.50
CA LYS A 72 10.92 35.35 10.90
C LYS A 72 11.91 36.37 11.49
N GLY A 73 13.20 36.12 11.37
CA GLY A 73 14.23 37.04 11.88
C GLY A 73 14.20 38.41 11.22
N ALA A 74 13.95 38.48 9.91
CA ALA A 74 13.80 39.75 9.19
C ALA A 74 12.57 40.55 9.68
N SER A 75 11.45 39.87 9.92
CA SER A 75 10.23 40.47 10.47
C SER A 75 10.47 41.04 11.88
N GLU A 76 11.00 40.23 12.78
CA GLU A 76 11.33 40.64 14.16
C GLU A 76 12.30 41.81 14.18
N LYS A 77 13.31 41.81 13.31
CA LYS A 77 14.28 42.89 13.19
C LYS A 77 13.63 44.17 12.67
N LEU A 78 12.76 44.09 11.68
CA LEU A 78 12.03 45.23 11.15
C LEU A 78 11.15 45.85 12.25
N GLU A 79 10.43 45.05 13.01
CA GLU A 79 9.57 45.49 14.10
C GLU A 79 10.38 46.20 15.20
N LYS A 80 11.48 45.62 15.62
CA LYS A 80 12.37 46.16 16.65
C LYS A 80 13.01 47.49 16.23
N ASP A 81 13.51 47.55 15.00
CA ASP A 81 14.26 48.72 14.48
C ASP A 81 13.33 49.82 13.97
N ALA A 82 12.03 49.56 13.73
CA ALA A 82 11.09 50.46 13.12
C ALA A 82 11.07 51.86 13.71
N PRO A 83 11.15 52.08 15.07
CA PRO A 83 11.14 53.41 15.67
C PRO A 83 12.37 54.28 15.32
N THR A 84 13.51 53.63 14.94
CA THR A 84 14.78 54.31 14.67
C THR A 84 15.11 54.45 13.18
N LEU A 85 14.30 53.82 12.32
CA LEU A 85 14.52 53.84 10.86
C LEU A 85 13.88 55.08 10.24
N SER A 86 14.58 55.68 9.22
CA SER A 86 13.95 56.63 8.33
C SER A 86 12.85 55.95 7.48
N ASP A 87 11.91 56.76 6.95
CA ASP A 87 10.82 56.21 6.09
C ASP A 87 11.35 55.47 4.87
N SER A 88 12.41 56.00 4.27
CA SER A 88 13.08 55.35 3.12
C SER A 88 13.66 53.97 3.51
N GLN A 89 14.37 53.91 4.64
CA GLN A 89 14.93 52.65 5.14
C GLN A 89 13.86 51.65 5.53
N ARG A 90 12.79 52.10 6.20
CA ARG A 90 11.63 51.26 6.55
C ARG A 90 10.98 50.69 5.30
N GLY A 91 10.72 51.53 4.29
CA GLY A 91 10.15 51.10 3.04
C GLY A 91 11.04 50.10 2.26
N ALA A 92 12.37 50.28 2.31
CA ALA A 92 13.29 49.34 1.71
C ALA A 92 13.25 47.96 2.41
N ARG A 93 13.27 47.94 3.75
CA ARG A 93 13.20 46.68 4.49
C ARG A 93 11.84 45.98 4.37
N GLN A 94 10.74 46.72 4.28
CA GLN A 94 9.41 46.14 4.00
C GLN A 94 9.39 45.46 2.62
N ARG A 95 9.96 46.07 1.59
CA ARG A 95 10.06 45.44 0.25
C ARG A 95 10.90 44.16 0.31
N GLN A 96 12.04 44.17 0.99
CA GLN A 96 12.88 42.97 1.19
C GLN A 96 12.11 41.85 1.90
N LEU A 97 11.34 42.18 2.94
CA LEU A 97 10.51 41.21 3.67
C LEU A 97 9.46 40.58 2.75
N VAL A 98 8.78 41.39 1.93
CA VAL A 98 7.79 40.89 0.96
C VAL A 98 8.42 39.96 -0.07
N GLU A 99 9.60 40.31 -0.60
CA GLU A 99 10.29 39.42 -1.55
C GLU A 99 10.74 38.12 -0.90
N LEU A 100 11.26 38.16 0.31
CA LEU A 100 11.64 36.96 1.08
C LEU A 100 10.42 36.08 1.39
N ASP A 101 9.28 36.66 1.75
CA ASP A 101 8.03 35.92 1.95
C ASP A 101 7.56 35.25 0.65
N ARG A 102 7.59 35.96 -0.47
CA ARG A 102 7.24 35.39 -1.78
C ARG A 102 8.14 34.22 -2.16
N GLU A 103 9.43 34.35 -1.93
CA GLU A 103 10.40 33.29 -2.19
C GLU A 103 10.15 32.07 -1.29
N PHE A 104 9.95 32.29 0.01
CA PHE A 104 9.61 31.23 0.96
C PHE A 104 8.33 30.48 0.55
N GLN A 105 7.25 31.21 0.24
CA GLN A 105 5.97 30.59 -0.15
C GLN A 105 6.11 29.80 -1.46
N ARG A 106 6.87 30.32 -2.42
CA ARG A 106 7.13 29.62 -3.70
C ARG A 106 7.91 28.32 -3.45
N LYS A 107 9.04 28.40 -2.75
CA LYS A 107 9.91 27.24 -2.44
C LYS A 107 9.19 26.18 -1.63
N ARG A 108 8.37 26.60 -0.68
CA ARG A 108 7.56 25.70 0.14
C ARG A 108 6.53 24.94 -0.70
N ARG A 109 5.83 25.62 -1.63
CA ARG A 109 4.89 24.95 -2.53
C ARG A 109 5.59 23.97 -3.44
N GLU A 110 6.65 24.39 -4.13
CA GLU A 110 7.45 23.52 -4.99
C GLU A 110 7.93 22.25 -4.25
N PHE A 111 8.41 22.42 -3.03
CA PHE A 111 8.82 21.30 -2.19
C PHE A 111 7.65 20.34 -1.86
N GLN A 112 6.51 20.89 -1.45
CA GLN A 112 5.35 20.08 -1.09
C GLN A 112 4.77 19.33 -2.30
N GLU A 113 4.67 19.98 -3.45
CA GLU A 113 4.15 19.38 -4.69
C GLU A 113 5.07 18.26 -5.17
N ASP A 114 6.37 18.52 -5.26
CA ASP A 114 7.35 17.53 -5.72
C ASP A 114 7.43 16.33 -4.74
N LEU A 115 7.45 16.60 -3.43
CA LEU A 115 7.46 15.52 -2.43
C LEU A 115 6.21 14.65 -2.52
N ALA A 116 5.02 15.27 -2.68
CA ALA A 116 3.77 14.54 -2.83
C ALA A 116 3.77 13.68 -4.11
N GLN A 117 4.21 14.24 -5.22
CA GLN A 117 4.34 13.52 -6.47
C GLN A 117 5.30 12.33 -6.33
N ARG A 118 6.52 12.56 -5.84
CA ARG A 118 7.52 11.52 -5.68
C ARG A 118 7.09 10.42 -4.71
N LYS A 119 6.40 10.79 -3.62
CA LYS A 119 5.81 9.84 -2.68
C LYS A 119 4.78 8.93 -3.36
N ASN A 120 3.90 9.51 -4.19
CA ASN A 120 2.91 8.72 -4.93
C ASN A 120 3.58 7.77 -5.94
N GLU A 121 4.63 8.21 -6.66
CA GLU A 121 5.38 7.35 -7.57
C GLU A 121 6.04 6.17 -6.85
N GLU A 122 6.70 6.40 -5.71
CA GLU A 122 7.32 5.32 -4.92
C GLU A 122 6.27 4.37 -4.33
N LEU A 123 5.11 4.89 -3.88
CA LEU A 123 4.00 4.05 -3.41
C LEU A 123 3.47 3.13 -4.52
N GLN A 124 3.31 3.64 -5.75
CA GLN A 124 2.90 2.83 -6.89
C GLN A 124 3.90 1.71 -7.19
N LEU A 125 5.20 2.00 -7.15
CA LEU A 125 6.23 0.98 -7.35
C LEU A 125 6.20 -0.12 -6.26
N VAL A 126 5.94 0.26 -5.01
CA VAL A 126 5.79 -0.72 -3.91
C VAL A 126 4.55 -1.58 -4.14
N LEU A 127 3.40 -0.98 -4.51
CA LEU A 127 2.17 -1.71 -4.82
C LEU A 127 2.34 -2.69 -5.99
N GLU A 128 2.97 -2.26 -7.07
CA GLU A 128 3.23 -3.13 -8.22
C GLU A 128 4.07 -4.35 -7.84
N ARG A 129 5.11 -4.14 -7.01
CA ARG A 129 5.94 -5.25 -6.51
C ARG A 129 5.13 -6.17 -5.60
N ALA A 130 4.34 -5.60 -4.68
CA ALA A 130 3.47 -6.35 -3.79
C ALA A 130 2.47 -7.20 -4.58
N ASN A 131 1.81 -6.62 -5.57
CA ASN A 131 0.84 -7.34 -6.41
C ASN A 131 1.47 -8.50 -7.19
N ARG A 132 2.71 -8.33 -7.68
CA ARG A 132 3.44 -9.45 -8.32
C ARG A 132 3.70 -10.60 -7.33
N VAL A 133 4.17 -10.29 -6.12
CA VAL A 133 4.42 -11.30 -5.09
C VAL A 133 3.13 -11.94 -4.62
N ILE A 134 2.07 -11.17 -4.40
CA ILE A 134 0.73 -11.68 -4.04
C ILE A 134 0.25 -12.68 -5.10
N LYS A 135 0.37 -12.34 -6.38
CA LYS A 135 0.00 -13.24 -7.47
C LYS A 135 0.82 -14.53 -7.46
N GLN A 136 2.13 -14.43 -7.27
CA GLN A 136 3.00 -15.62 -7.17
C GLN A 136 2.60 -16.52 -5.98
N VAL A 137 2.32 -15.94 -4.81
CA VAL A 137 1.84 -16.68 -3.64
C VAL A 137 0.47 -17.31 -3.92
N ALA A 138 -0.44 -16.59 -4.55
CA ALA A 138 -1.75 -17.09 -4.92
C ALA A 138 -1.67 -18.32 -5.82
N GLU A 139 -0.87 -18.24 -6.88
CA GLU A 139 -0.69 -19.32 -7.85
C GLU A 139 0.01 -20.53 -7.22
N SER A 140 1.10 -20.31 -6.46
CA SER A 140 1.88 -21.39 -5.85
C SER A 140 1.14 -22.15 -4.75
N GLU A 141 0.34 -21.43 -3.95
CA GLU A 141 -0.43 -22.03 -2.86
C GLU A 141 -1.89 -22.31 -3.21
N LYS A 142 -2.28 -22.10 -4.48
CA LYS A 142 -3.63 -22.36 -5.00
C LYS A 142 -4.73 -21.65 -4.22
N TYR A 143 -4.56 -20.35 -4.00
CA TYR A 143 -5.64 -19.49 -3.52
C TYR A 143 -6.58 -19.16 -4.66
N ASP A 144 -7.89 -19.26 -4.41
CA ASP A 144 -8.93 -18.90 -5.38
C ASP A 144 -9.23 -17.40 -5.36
N LEU A 145 -9.03 -16.77 -4.20
CA LEU A 145 -9.28 -15.34 -4.00
C LEU A 145 -8.30 -14.76 -2.96
N ILE A 146 -7.78 -13.56 -3.25
CA ILE A 146 -7.04 -12.76 -2.25
C ILE A 146 -7.74 -11.42 -2.09
N MET A 147 -8.06 -11.07 -0.84
CA MET A 147 -8.70 -9.83 -0.45
C MET A 147 -7.67 -8.89 0.19
N GLN A 148 -7.84 -7.58 0.01
CA GLN A 148 -6.98 -6.54 0.60
C GLN A 148 -7.74 -5.68 1.62
N GLU A 149 -9.06 -5.64 1.54
CA GLU A 149 -9.91 -4.86 2.43
C GLU A 149 -10.99 -5.73 3.01
N ALA A 150 -11.15 -5.71 4.34
CA ALA A 150 -12.21 -6.39 5.04
C ALA A 150 -12.45 -5.75 6.41
N VAL A 151 -13.71 -5.73 6.86
CA VAL A 151 -14.08 -5.25 8.21
C VAL A 151 -13.55 -6.18 9.31
N TYR A 152 -13.52 -7.47 9.02
CA TYR A 152 -13.02 -8.51 9.91
C TYR A 152 -12.33 -9.62 9.10
N VAL A 153 -11.19 -10.07 9.59
CA VAL A 153 -10.42 -11.17 9.00
C VAL A 153 -10.07 -12.17 10.09
N ASN A 154 -10.39 -13.44 9.87
CA ASN A 154 -9.88 -14.50 10.72
C ASN A 154 -8.35 -14.59 10.51
N PRO A 155 -7.54 -14.60 11.60
CA PRO A 155 -6.07 -14.67 11.49
C PRO A 155 -5.54 -15.83 10.64
N LYS A 156 -6.30 -16.93 10.52
CA LYS A 156 -5.93 -18.07 9.64
C LYS A 156 -5.92 -17.73 8.16
N LEU A 157 -6.64 -16.69 7.75
CA LEU A 157 -6.72 -16.24 6.36
C LEU A 157 -5.65 -15.20 6.03
N ASP A 158 -5.00 -14.62 7.04
CA ASP A 158 -3.97 -13.58 6.84
C ASP A 158 -2.68 -14.21 6.31
N ILE A 159 -2.33 -13.86 5.08
CA ILE A 159 -1.11 -14.30 4.39
C ILE A 159 -0.08 -13.17 4.26
N THR A 160 -0.27 -12.06 4.97
CA THR A 160 0.59 -10.88 4.86
C THR A 160 2.06 -11.20 5.12
N ASP A 161 2.34 -12.04 6.11
CA ASP A 161 3.72 -12.43 6.45
C ASP A 161 4.42 -13.22 5.32
N LYS A 162 3.66 -14.04 4.58
CA LYS A 162 4.18 -14.75 3.41
C LYS A 162 4.53 -13.76 2.29
N VAL A 163 3.65 -12.80 2.05
CA VAL A 163 3.88 -11.75 1.05
C VAL A 163 5.07 -10.88 1.43
N LEU A 164 5.18 -10.48 2.70
CA LEU A 164 6.34 -9.74 3.23
C LEU A 164 7.64 -10.53 3.04
N SER A 165 7.63 -11.82 3.35
CA SER A 165 8.78 -12.70 3.13
C SER A 165 9.15 -12.77 1.65
N GLY A 166 8.19 -12.90 0.76
CA GLY A 166 8.40 -12.89 -0.69
C GLY A 166 8.99 -11.57 -1.18
N LEU A 167 8.46 -10.42 -0.70
CA LEU A 167 8.95 -9.09 -1.05
C LEU A 167 10.38 -8.84 -0.57
N ASN A 168 10.73 -9.33 0.60
CA ASN A 168 12.06 -9.14 1.20
C ASN A 168 13.12 -10.06 0.58
N ASN A 169 12.70 -11.19 -0.02
CA ASN A 169 13.59 -12.15 -0.69
C ASN A 169 13.70 -11.93 -2.21
N ALA A 170 12.77 -11.17 -2.80
CA ALA A 170 12.82 -10.80 -4.21
C ALA A 170 13.96 -9.78 -4.44
N LYS A 171 15.01 -10.20 -5.13
CA LYS A 171 16.13 -9.34 -5.56
C LYS A 171 15.73 -8.45 -6.75
#